data_01ddf10586083662890c02ad1c6159ef
#
_entry.id   01ddf10586083662890c02ad1c6159ef
#
_cell.length_a   1.000
_cell.length_b   1.000
_cell.length_c   1.000
_cell.angle_alpha   90.00
_cell.angle_beta   90.00
_cell.angle_gamma   90.00
#
_symmetry.space_group_name_H-M   'P 1'
#
loop_
_entity.id
_entity.type
_entity.pdbx_description
1 polymer ?
#
loop_
_entity_poly.entity_id
_entity_poly.type
_entity_poly.pdbx_seq_one_letter_code
_entity_poly.pdbx_strand_id
1 'polypeptide(L)'
;MGTGKHRRSLLRSAAAALALVVTASTGVLLAPAPARADTVRGLQWYLDTLKISQAHKLTRGKGVVVAVVDTGVYAAHPDLKGQVLPGKGLGAGVPADGRDDPDREAGHGTLMTGIIVGRGGDSMHLLGIAPEAKVLPVGLGSDSRDRDLAGGIRWAADHGADVINVSIVEGTTADPDTVEAVRYALGKDVVVVAGAGNLLQGMHGVQSPANIPGVIAVGGSDRRGGVWSGSTFGPEMVLSAPAERIISTTPPGVTANNYGIGDGTSAATAIVSAAAALVRARYPDLDAANVVNRLIRTARDAGAPGRDPEFGFGVVDPVAALTRSVPAVTKNPLLADAGPEPSSTADKGGAKKDDEPMVTFGLAKGAGPIIQTVLCLLVVVGLVVALVLVSRRRRRTARTPAGPQFGPGQAPPGYGPPPGYGPPPGYPPPPGYGPPAPTVQPPNAGAPSFGPPPGYPPAQPHSYPPRPPGQPIAPQQAAPPTGPDQR
;
A
#
# COMPACT_ATOMS: atom_id res chain seq x y z
N MET A 1 25.58 -81.43 -28.73
CA MET A 1 24.35 -80.69 -28.47
C MET A 1 24.44 -80.00 -27.11
N GLY A 2 25.14 -78.82 -27.00
CA GLY A 2 25.37 -78.17 -25.70
C GLY A 2 25.54 -76.65 -25.69
N THR A 3 25.46 -75.98 -26.85
CA THR A 3 25.83 -74.56 -26.98
C THR A 3 24.63 -73.56 -26.92
N GLY A 4 23.37 -74.05 -26.92
CA GLY A 4 22.18 -73.20 -26.98
C GLY A 4 21.68 -72.68 -25.64
N LYS A 5 21.97 -73.30 -24.52
CA LYS A 5 21.48 -72.93 -23.19
C LYS A 5 22.27 -71.76 -22.57
N HIS A 6 23.58 -71.69 -22.78
CA HIS A 6 24.41 -70.59 -22.23
C HIS A 6 24.16 -69.22 -22.94
N ARG A 7 23.91 -69.21 -24.24
CA ARG A 7 23.59 -67.97 -24.97
C ARG A 7 22.27 -67.31 -24.51
N ARG A 8 21.24 -68.12 -24.19
CA ARG A 8 19.96 -67.62 -23.70
C ARG A 8 19.99 -67.04 -22.30
N SER A 9 20.89 -67.57 -21.44
CA SER A 9 21.09 -67.04 -20.06
C SER A 9 21.84 -65.72 -20.10
N LEU A 10 22.86 -65.55 -20.92
CA LEU A 10 23.61 -64.31 -21.07
C LEU A 10 22.75 -63.17 -21.67
N LEU A 11 21.87 -63.45 -22.62
CA LEU A 11 20.95 -62.46 -23.18
C LEU A 11 19.86 -62.02 -22.18
N ARG A 12 19.41 -62.92 -21.31
CA ARG A 12 18.44 -62.58 -20.24
C ARG A 12 19.07 -61.72 -19.14
N SER A 13 20.35 -61.98 -18.78
CA SER A 13 21.08 -61.19 -17.82
C SER A 13 21.43 -59.80 -18.37
N ALA A 14 21.79 -59.67 -19.66
CA ALA A 14 22.04 -58.40 -20.30
C ALA A 14 20.78 -57.54 -20.43
N ALA A 15 19.64 -58.16 -20.74
CA ALA A 15 18.33 -57.46 -20.83
C ALA A 15 17.85 -56.97 -19.44
N ALA A 16 18.08 -57.75 -18.37
CA ALA A 16 17.77 -57.36 -17.01
C ALA A 16 18.63 -56.21 -16.51
N ALA A 17 19.95 -56.24 -16.84
CA ALA A 17 20.88 -55.17 -16.49
C ALA A 17 20.52 -53.83 -17.23
N LEU A 18 20.15 -53.93 -18.51
CA LEU A 18 19.73 -52.77 -19.31
C LEU A 18 18.41 -52.19 -18.80
N ALA A 19 17.44 -52.99 -18.38
CA ALA A 19 16.20 -52.56 -17.77
C ALA A 19 16.42 -51.85 -16.45
N LEU A 20 17.36 -52.31 -15.62
CA LEU A 20 17.71 -51.68 -14.33
C LEU A 20 18.40 -50.34 -14.53
N VAL A 21 19.27 -50.18 -15.52
CA VAL A 21 19.91 -48.92 -15.86
C VAL A 21 18.91 -47.90 -16.42
N VAL A 22 17.96 -48.32 -17.23
CA VAL A 22 16.90 -47.45 -17.79
C VAL A 22 15.95 -46.99 -16.70
N THR A 23 15.55 -47.87 -15.76
CA THR A 23 14.70 -47.46 -14.63
C THR A 23 15.41 -46.56 -13.61
N ALA A 24 16.71 -46.74 -13.39
CA ALA A 24 17.50 -45.85 -12.57
C ALA A 24 17.71 -44.44 -13.17
N SER A 25 17.90 -44.39 -14.50
CA SER A 25 18.06 -43.12 -15.23
C SER A 25 16.74 -42.34 -15.34
N THR A 26 15.59 -43.00 -15.50
CA THR A 26 14.28 -42.33 -15.53
C THR A 26 13.83 -41.88 -14.12
N GLY A 27 14.22 -42.54 -13.05
CA GLY A 27 13.95 -42.14 -11.66
C GLY A 27 14.64 -40.85 -11.25
N VAL A 28 15.83 -40.57 -11.80
CA VAL A 28 16.57 -39.29 -11.54
C VAL A 28 15.96 -38.12 -12.31
N LEU A 29 15.35 -38.36 -13.47
CA LEU A 29 14.69 -37.31 -14.28
C LEU A 29 13.30 -36.93 -13.76
N LEU A 30 12.69 -37.74 -12.89
CA LEU A 30 11.36 -37.51 -12.27
C LEU A 30 11.44 -37.09 -10.81
N ALA A 31 12.66 -36.89 -10.24
CA ALA A 31 12.77 -36.29 -8.92
C ALA A 31 12.22 -34.86 -9.00
N PRO A 32 11.17 -34.50 -8.23
CA PRO A 32 10.70 -33.14 -8.17
C PRO A 32 11.88 -32.26 -7.81
N ALA A 33 12.11 -31.19 -8.57
CA ALA A 33 13.13 -30.21 -8.20
C ALA A 33 12.89 -29.82 -6.75
N PRO A 34 13.93 -29.75 -5.90
CA PRO A 34 13.75 -29.36 -4.52
C PRO A 34 12.98 -28.03 -4.51
N ALA A 35 11.84 -27.99 -3.80
CA ALA A 35 11.09 -26.78 -3.61
C ALA A 35 12.06 -25.77 -2.96
N ARG A 36 12.53 -24.80 -3.73
CA ARG A 36 13.26 -23.66 -3.18
C ARG A 36 12.26 -22.88 -2.36
N ALA A 37 12.50 -22.80 -1.06
CA ALA A 37 11.76 -21.85 -0.24
C ALA A 37 11.98 -20.44 -0.82
N ASP A 38 10.90 -19.69 -1.03
CA ASP A 38 11.00 -18.32 -1.44
C ASP A 38 11.78 -17.54 -0.37
N THR A 39 12.87 -16.90 -0.78
CA THR A 39 13.65 -16.04 0.09
C THR A 39 13.06 -14.62 0.08
N VAL A 40 13.29 -13.84 1.14
CA VAL A 40 12.85 -12.44 1.21
C VAL A 40 13.32 -11.67 -0.03
N ARG A 41 14.60 -11.86 -0.40
CA ARG A 41 15.19 -11.24 -1.59
C ARG A 41 14.52 -11.74 -2.88
N GLY A 42 14.18 -13.02 -3.00
CA GLY A 42 13.51 -13.61 -4.17
C GLY A 42 12.11 -13.06 -4.39
N LEU A 43 11.45 -12.59 -3.32
CA LEU A 43 10.14 -11.95 -3.38
C LEU A 43 10.19 -10.46 -3.73
N GLN A 44 11.37 -9.82 -3.70
CA GLN A 44 11.57 -8.41 -4.05
C GLN A 44 11.68 -8.19 -5.57
N TRP A 45 10.69 -8.66 -6.33
CA TRP A 45 10.65 -8.57 -7.80
C TRP A 45 10.87 -7.14 -8.34
N TYR A 46 10.42 -6.13 -7.58
CA TYR A 46 10.53 -4.73 -7.95
C TYR A 46 11.98 -4.23 -8.02
N LEU A 47 12.92 -4.85 -7.32
CA LEU A 47 14.34 -4.49 -7.40
C LEU A 47 14.92 -4.76 -8.79
N ASP A 48 14.52 -5.88 -9.42
CA ASP A 48 14.96 -6.25 -10.77
C ASP A 48 14.27 -5.37 -11.82
N THR A 49 12.97 -5.15 -11.69
CA THR A 49 12.18 -4.29 -12.59
C THR A 49 12.74 -2.86 -12.65
N LEU A 50 13.13 -2.31 -11.49
CA LEU A 50 13.71 -0.98 -11.34
C LEU A 50 15.24 -0.96 -11.52
N LYS A 51 15.88 -2.12 -11.81
CA LYS A 51 17.32 -2.28 -12.00
C LYS A 51 18.13 -1.73 -10.81
N ILE A 52 17.65 -1.95 -9.58
CA ILE A 52 18.26 -1.37 -8.37
C ILE A 52 19.71 -1.79 -8.18
N SER A 53 20.10 -3.02 -8.59
CA SER A 53 21.48 -3.44 -8.59
C SER A 53 22.42 -2.57 -9.45
N GLN A 54 21.91 -1.96 -10.52
CA GLN A 54 22.64 -1.00 -11.36
C GLN A 54 22.70 0.38 -10.69
N ALA A 55 21.60 0.86 -10.11
CA ALA A 55 21.56 2.11 -9.36
C ALA A 55 22.54 2.09 -8.18
N HIS A 56 22.65 0.98 -7.45
CA HIS A 56 23.56 0.80 -6.32
C HIS A 56 25.04 0.84 -6.68
N LYS A 57 25.42 0.63 -7.95
CA LYS A 57 26.80 0.86 -8.43
C LYS A 57 27.14 2.35 -8.52
N LEU A 58 26.14 3.23 -8.55
CA LEU A 58 26.30 4.68 -8.67
C LEU A 58 26.16 5.36 -7.30
N THR A 59 25.17 4.98 -6.52
CA THR A 59 24.90 5.47 -5.16
C THR A 59 23.93 4.54 -4.44
N ARG A 60 23.96 4.57 -3.11
CA ARG A 60 23.07 3.82 -2.23
C ARG A 60 22.28 4.73 -1.26
N GLY A 61 22.27 6.05 -1.53
CA GLY A 61 21.53 7.02 -0.72
C GLY A 61 22.26 7.61 0.47
N LYS A 62 23.59 7.41 0.58
CA LYS A 62 24.40 7.88 1.73
C LYS A 62 24.29 9.39 1.92
N GLY A 63 24.06 9.82 3.17
CA GLY A 63 24.00 11.23 3.57
C GLY A 63 22.62 11.84 3.45
N VAL A 64 21.61 11.13 2.92
CA VAL A 64 20.24 11.62 2.73
C VAL A 64 19.33 11.13 3.84
N VAL A 65 18.43 12.00 4.30
CA VAL A 65 17.40 11.71 5.30
C VAL A 65 16.02 11.70 4.64
N VAL A 66 15.32 10.58 4.75
CA VAL A 66 13.92 10.45 4.31
C VAL A 66 13.02 10.44 5.53
N ALA A 67 12.18 11.44 5.70
CA ALA A 67 11.16 11.38 6.73
C ALA A 67 10.02 10.45 6.26
N VAL A 68 9.62 9.53 7.15
CA VAL A 68 8.44 8.69 6.96
C VAL A 68 7.36 9.18 7.91
N VAL A 69 6.39 9.93 7.36
CA VAL A 69 5.23 10.46 8.08
C VAL A 69 4.11 9.43 7.96
N ASP A 70 3.98 8.58 8.99
CA ASP A 70 3.16 7.36 8.93
C ASP A 70 2.72 6.92 10.34
N THR A 71 2.34 5.66 10.54
CA THR A 71 1.88 5.12 11.82
C THR A 71 2.95 5.15 12.91
N GLY A 72 4.20 5.00 12.56
CA GLY A 72 5.39 4.86 13.39
C GLY A 72 6.37 3.90 12.73
N VAL A 73 7.54 3.66 13.33
CA VAL A 73 8.55 2.77 12.75
C VAL A 73 9.16 1.86 13.82
N TYR A 74 8.98 0.55 13.70
CA TYR A 74 9.67 -0.41 14.56
C TYR A 74 11.16 -0.50 14.23
N ALA A 75 11.94 0.39 14.83
CA ALA A 75 13.36 0.57 14.54
C ALA A 75 14.26 -0.62 14.97
N ALA A 76 13.75 -1.50 15.84
CA ALA A 76 14.48 -2.67 16.32
C ALA A 76 14.45 -3.84 15.34
N HIS A 77 13.72 -3.76 14.22
CA HIS A 77 13.73 -4.79 13.18
C HIS A 77 15.17 -5.05 12.69
N PRO A 78 15.61 -6.32 12.54
CA PRO A 78 16.99 -6.64 12.13
C PRO A 78 17.46 -5.88 10.88
N ASP A 79 16.59 -5.74 9.87
CA ASP A 79 16.92 -5.07 8.62
C ASP A 79 16.87 -3.54 8.70
N LEU A 80 16.32 -2.98 9.78
CA LEU A 80 16.25 -1.54 10.02
C LEU A 80 17.25 -1.05 11.08
N LYS A 81 17.93 -1.97 11.77
CA LYS A 81 18.85 -1.64 12.85
C LYS A 81 19.95 -0.67 12.39
N GLY A 82 19.99 0.50 13.01
CA GLY A 82 20.94 1.58 12.70
C GLY A 82 20.55 2.44 11.49
N GLN A 83 19.39 2.17 10.84
CA GLN A 83 18.88 2.96 9.71
C GLN A 83 17.88 4.05 10.13
N VAL A 84 17.26 3.88 11.30
CA VAL A 84 16.18 4.76 11.80
C VAL A 84 16.77 5.72 12.86
N LEU A 85 16.67 7.00 12.58
CA LEU A 85 17.06 8.10 13.49
C LEU A 85 16.02 8.25 14.61
N PRO A 86 16.36 8.91 15.74
CA PRO A 86 15.34 9.44 16.64
C PRO A 86 14.48 10.47 15.88
N GLY A 87 13.18 10.29 15.92
CA GLY A 87 12.21 11.13 15.23
C GLY A 87 11.20 11.75 16.18
N LYS A 88 9.90 11.66 15.83
CA LYS A 88 8.80 12.27 16.58
C LYS A 88 7.58 11.35 16.64
N GLY A 89 7.04 11.13 17.84
CA GLY A 89 5.70 10.60 18.03
C GLY A 89 4.71 11.74 18.22
N LEU A 90 3.68 11.79 17.40
CA LEU A 90 2.57 12.73 17.46
C LEU A 90 1.25 12.03 17.80
N GLY A 91 1.10 10.78 17.39
CA GLY A 91 -0.12 9.99 17.60
C GLY A 91 -0.12 9.15 18.87
N ALA A 92 -1.31 8.70 19.23
CA ALA A 92 -1.51 7.81 20.38
C ALA A 92 -0.73 6.49 20.20
N GLY A 93 -0.09 6.03 21.27
CA GLY A 93 0.67 4.78 21.28
C GLY A 93 2.04 4.84 20.63
N VAL A 94 2.43 5.96 20.02
CA VAL A 94 3.76 6.16 19.44
C VAL A 94 4.70 6.72 20.51
N PRO A 95 5.92 6.14 20.70
CA PRO A 95 6.93 6.74 21.56
C PRO A 95 7.34 8.13 21.09
N ALA A 96 7.83 8.97 22.02
CA ALA A 96 8.20 10.35 21.72
C ALA A 96 9.23 10.50 20.57
N ASP A 97 10.04 9.48 20.34
CA ASP A 97 11.05 9.41 19.27
C ASP A 97 10.56 8.73 17.97
N GLY A 98 9.30 8.35 17.90
CA GLY A 98 8.68 7.73 16.71
C GLY A 98 9.18 6.32 16.37
N ARG A 99 9.99 5.68 17.22
CA ARG A 99 10.75 4.45 16.90
C ARG A 99 10.07 3.15 17.32
N ASP A 100 8.77 3.17 17.50
CA ASP A 100 7.90 1.99 17.52
C ASP A 100 6.68 2.23 16.63
N ASP A 101 6.09 1.15 16.15
CA ASP A 101 4.94 1.20 15.28
C ASP A 101 3.74 0.58 16.01
N PRO A 102 2.74 1.39 16.40
CA PRO A 102 1.55 0.90 17.10
C PRO A 102 0.55 0.20 16.19
N ASP A 103 0.74 0.24 14.87
CA ASP A 103 -0.10 -0.48 13.92
C ASP A 103 0.18 -1.99 13.98
N ARG A 104 -0.63 -2.71 14.74
CA ARG A 104 -0.52 -4.16 14.92
C ARG A 104 -1.26 -4.97 13.85
N GLU A 105 -1.95 -4.31 12.93
CA GLU A 105 -2.62 -4.97 11.79
C GLU A 105 -1.68 -5.11 10.59
N ALA A 106 -1.00 -4.03 10.21
CA ALA A 106 -0.12 -4.00 9.05
C ALA A 106 1.33 -3.61 9.39
N GLY A 107 1.56 -2.78 10.41
CA GLY A 107 2.86 -2.18 10.68
C GLY A 107 3.26 -1.24 9.54
N HIS A 108 2.33 -0.37 9.12
CA HIS A 108 2.41 0.31 7.83
C HIS A 108 3.66 1.20 7.70
N GLY A 109 3.99 2.03 8.69
CA GLY A 109 5.18 2.87 8.62
C GLY A 109 6.50 2.07 8.64
N THR A 110 6.52 0.93 9.36
CA THR A 110 7.65 -0.01 9.35
C THR A 110 7.83 -0.64 7.96
N LEU A 111 6.72 -0.97 7.30
CA LEU A 111 6.68 -1.52 5.95
C LEU A 111 7.27 -0.52 4.94
N MET A 112 6.84 0.74 4.97
CA MET A 112 7.39 1.81 4.12
C MET A 112 8.88 2.00 4.36
N THR A 113 9.31 2.01 5.62
CA THR A 113 10.71 2.17 6.00
C THR A 113 11.59 1.06 5.42
N GLY A 114 11.14 -0.19 5.45
CA GLY A 114 11.87 -1.32 4.87
C GLY A 114 12.11 -1.18 3.37
N ILE A 115 11.10 -0.73 2.61
CA ILE A 115 11.22 -0.46 1.17
C ILE A 115 12.31 0.60 0.92
N ILE A 116 12.37 1.64 1.75
CA ILE A 116 13.31 2.75 1.57
C ILE A 116 14.73 2.35 1.97
N VAL A 117 14.94 1.86 3.21
CA VAL A 117 16.29 1.74 3.82
C VAL A 117 16.65 0.35 4.30
N GLY A 118 15.92 -0.70 3.98
CA GLY A 118 16.28 -2.06 4.37
C GLY A 118 17.76 -2.35 4.08
N ARG A 119 18.51 -2.84 5.10
CA ARG A 119 19.99 -2.96 5.03
C ARG A 119 20.47 -3.97 3.99
N GLY A 120 19.63 -4.95 3.66
CA GLY A 120 20.06 -6.10 2.90
C GLY A 120 21.01 -6.99 3.70
N GLY A 121 21.82 -7.72 2.99
CA GLY A 121 22.72 -8.75 3.50
C GLY A 121 22.62 -9.97 2.59
N ASP A 122 22.24 -11.11 3.16
CA ASP A 122 21.98 -12.33 2.40
C ASP A 122 20.57 -12.38 1.79
N SER A 123 20.20 -13.54 1.27
CA SER A 123 18.90 -13.74 0.61
C SER A 123 17.70 -13.71 1.56
N MET A 124 17.92 -13.81 2.87
CA MET A 124 16.86 -13.80 3.89
C MET A 124 16.57 -12.40 4.44
N HIS A 125 17.35 -11.39 4.03
CA HIS A 125 17.22 -10.00 4.48
C HIS A 125 16.69 -9.09 3.39
N LEU A 126 15.80 -8.16 3.78
CA LEU A 126 15.23 -7.17 2.89
C LEU A 126 16.27 -6.14 2.46
N LEU A 127 16.36 -5.86 1.16
CA LEU A 127 17.16 -4.75 0.62
C LEU A 127 16.26 -3.58 0.26
N GLY A 128 16.49 -2.44 0.88
CA GLY A 128 15.87 -1.18 0.50
C GLY A 128 16.44 -0.62 -0.80
N ILE A 129 15.71 0.32 -1.38
CA ILE A 129 16.13 1.01 -2.61
C ILE A 129 17.27 1.99 -2.33
N ALA A 130 17.26 2.65 -1.17
CA ALA A 130 18.31 3.57 -0.70
C ALA A 130 18.90 3.10 0.64
N PRO A 131 19.60 1.93 0.69
CA PRO A 131 19.96 1.26 1.95
C PRO A 131 21.03 1.96 2.78
N GLU A 132 21.64 3.04 2.31
CA GLU A 132 22.59 3.88 3.04
C GLU A 132 22.00 5.26 3.42
N ALA A 133 20.78 5.55 3.00
CA ALA A 133 20.01 6.67 3.53
C ALA A 133 19.58 6.41 4.99
N LYS A 134 19.08 7.42 5.65
CA LYS A 134 18.47 7.31 6.98
C LYS A 134 16.99 7.64 6.93
N VAL A 135 16.21 6.99 7.80
CA VAL A 135 14.81 7.33 7.99
C VAL A 135 14.64 8.15 9.27
N LEU A 136 13.93 9.25 9.15
CA LEU A 136 13.45 10.09 10.24
C LEU A 136 11.96 9.75 10.47
N PRO A 137 11.60 8.95 11.49
CA PRO A 137 10.22 8.55 11.70
C PRO A 137 9.40 9.70 12.29
N VAL A 138 8.21 9.94 11.73
CA VAL A 138 7.19 10.83 12.30
C VAL A 138 5.92 10.01 12.46
N GLY A 139 5.70 9.48 13.66
CA GLY A 139 4.63 8.55 13.95
C GLY A 139 3.33 9.27 14.31
N LEU A 140 2.31 9.12 13.48
CA LEU A 140 0.97 9.70 13.65
C LEU A 140 0.00 8.74 14.34
N GLY A 141 0.45 7.52 14.69
CA GLY A 141 -0.41 6.49 15.27
C GLY A 141 -1.31 5.78 14.25
N SER A 142 -2.04 4.78 14.73
CA SER A 142 -2.94 3.96 13.88
C SER A 142 -4.35 4.55 13.74
N ASP A 143 -4.81 5.41 14.68
CA ASP A 143 -6.13 6.04 14.58
C ASP A 143 -6.11 7.18 13.57
N SER A 144 -6.93 7.04 12.51
CA SER A 144 -7.01 8.03 11.44
C SER A 144 -7.68 9.35 11.84
N ARG A 145 -8.45 9.37 12.94
CA ARG A 145 -9.23 10.53 13.37
C ARG A 145 -8.40 11.60 14.05
N ASP A 146 -7.28 11.21 14.67
CA ASP A 146 -6.44 12.07 15.50
C ASP A 146 -5.07 12.35 14.87
N ARG A 147 -4.93 12.13 13.55
CA ARG A 147 -3.65 12.32 12.83
C ARG A 147 -3.37 13.78 12.57
N ASP A 148 -2.28 14.28 13.12
CA ASP A 148 -1.73 15.61 12.81
C ASP A 148 -0.74 15.50 11.63
N LEU A 149 -1.27 15.34 10.41
CA LEU A 149 -0.45 15.24 9.21
C LEU A 149 0.31 16.53 8.93
N ALA A 150 -0.35 17.68 9.06
CA ALA A 150 0.25 18.99 8.85
C ALA A 150 1.43 19.24 9.83
N GLY A 151 1.22 18.97 11.12
CA GLY A 151 2.29 19.05 12.12
C GLY A 151 3.43 18.09 11.84
N GLY A 152 3.14 16.88 11.38
CA GLY A 152 4.13 15.89 10.99
C GLY A 152 5.01 16.32 9.82
N ILE A 153 4.41 16.87 8.76
CA ILE A 153 5.12 17.40 7.59
C ILE A 153 6.01 18.59 8.00
N ARG A 154 5.48 19.55 8.77
CA ARG A 154 6.25 20.70 9.25
C ARG A 154 7.43 20.27 10.11
N TRP A 155 7.18 19.35 11.06
CA TRP A 155 8.24 18.85 11.94
C TRP A 155 9.36 18.16 11.14
N ALA A 156 9.02 17.33 10.17
CA ALA A 156 9.99 16.66 9.30
C ALA A 156 10.87 17.67 8.53
N ALA A 157 10.25 18.71 7.97
CA ALA A 157 10.95 19.77 7.22
C ALA A 157 11.90 20.59 8.12
N ASP A 158 11.56 20.77 9.42
CA ASP A 158 12.39 21.49 10.38
C ASP A 158 13.54 20.65 10.95
N HIS A 159 13.47 19.30 10.81
CA HIS A 159 14.43 18.38 11.41
C HIS A 159 15.31 17.67 10.37
N GLY A 160 15.54 18.32 9.23
CA GLY A 160 16.56 17.92 8.26
C GLY A 160 16.13 16.79 7.34
N ALA A 161 14.85 16.64 7.05
CA ALA A 161 14.39 15.76 5.99
C ALA A 161 14.76 16.35 4.62
N ASP A 162 15.43 15.56 3.79
CA ASP A 162 15.65 15.87 2.36
C ASP A 162 14.48 15.46 1.50
N VAL A 163 13.78 14.41 1.93
CA VAL A 163 12.58 13.86 1.28
C VAL A 163 11.56 13.55 2.38
N ILE A 164 10.29 13.89 2.14
CA ILE A 164 9.17 13.47 2.99
C ILE A 164 8.32 12.46 2.23
N ASN A 165 8.22 11.25 2.76
CA ASN A 165 7.32 10.20 2.32
C ASN A 165 6.01 10.27 3.10
N VAL A 166 4.88 10.49 2.43
CA VAL A 166 3.54 10.45 3.01
C VAL A 166 2.75 9.33 2.35
N SER A 167 2.62 8.21 3.05
CA SER A 167 1.88 7.03 2.55
C SER A 167 0.49 6.88 3.17
N ILE A 168 -0.02 7.95 3.77
CA ILE A 168 -1.37 8.08 4.33
C ILE A 168 -2.12 9.19 3.60
N VAL A 169 -3.44 9.16 3.66
CA VAL A 169 -4.32 10.07 2.91
C VAL A 169 -5.40 10.69 3.82
N GLU A 170 -5.90 11.87 3.43
CA GLU A 170 -6.93 12.63 4.16
C GLU A 170 -8.27 12.69 3.39
N GLY A 171 -8.33 12.22 2.14
CA GLY A 171 -9.50 12.36 1.26
C GLY A 171 -9.17 13.22 0.03
N THR A 172 -10.17 13.53 -0.80
CA THR A 172 -9.98 14.31 -2.04
C THR A 172 -9.86 15.82 -1.81
N THR A 173 -10.42 16.33 -0.72
CA THR A 173 -10.28 17.73 -0.34
C THR A 173 -9.09 17.88 0.59
N ALA A 174 -8.10 18.65 0.16
CA ALA A 174 -6.93 18.92 0.98
C ALA A 174 -7.29 19.83 2.18
N ASP A 175 -6.81 19.45 3.36
CA ASP A 175 -6.91 20.29 4.54
C ASP A 175 -6.04 21.54 4.36
N PRO A 176 -6.54 22.77 4.66
CA PRO A 176 -5.76 23.99 4.51
C PRO A 176 -4.45 23.99 5.30
N ASP A 177 -4.40 23.40 6.50
CA ASP A 177 -3.18 23.30 7.30
C ASP A 177 -2.17 22.36 6.66
N THR A 178 -2.65 21.28 6.03
CA THR A 178 -1.80 20.34 5.25
C THR A 178 -1.26 21.01 3.98
N VAL A 179 -2.08 21.81 3.27
CA VAL A 179 -1.62 22.61 2.12
C VAL A 179 -0.50 23.56 2.53
N GLU A 180 -0.67 24.27 3.65
CA GLU A 180 0.37 25.17 4.17
C GLU A 180 1.63 24.42 4.63
N ALA A 181 1.48 23.24 5.27
CA ALA A 181 2.62 22.43 5.71
C ALA A 181 3.42 21.91 4.49
N VAL A 182 2.75 21.51 3.42
CA VAL A 182 3.40 21.12 2.15
C VAL A 182 4.14 22.30 1.54
N ARG A 183 3.52 23.49 1.43
CA ARG A 183 4.19 24.70 0.92
C ARG A 183 5.43 25.06 1.75
N TYR A 184 5.32 24.95 3.06
CA TYR A 184 6.43 25.17 3.97
C TYR A 184 7.59 24.21 3.71
N ALA A 185 7.30 22.90 3.57
CA ALA A 185 8.32 21.90 3.27
C ALA A 185 8.99 22.14 1.91
N LEU A 186 8.21 22.46 0.87
CA LEU A 186 8.73 22.82 -0.45
C LEU A 186 9.61 24.08 -0.38
N GLY A 187 9.23 25.07 0.41
CA GLY A 187 10.02 26.29 0.65
C GLY A 187 11.33 26.05 1.42
N LYS A 188 11.44 24.92 2.11
CA LYS A 188 12.65 24.44 2.82
C LYS A 188 13.52 23.53 1.96
N ASP A 189 13.30 23.46 0.66
CA ASP A 189 14.03 22.59 -0.27
C ASP A 189 13.79 21.09 -0.02
N VAL A 190 12.63 20.70 0.50
CA VAL A 190 12.28 19.30 0.74
C VAL A 190 11.45 18.75 -0.41
N VAL A 191 11.79 17.54 -0.89
CA VAL A 191 10.96 16.82 -1.86
C VAL A 191 9.81 16.13 -1.13
N VAL A 192 8.55 16.44 -1.47
CA VAL A 192 7.37 15.80 -0.88
C VAL A 192 6.80 14.79 -1.87
N VAL A 193 6.64 13.54 -1.41
CA VAL A 193 6.12 12.41 -2.20
C VAL A 193 4.92 11.81 -1.48
N ALA A 194 3.79 11.68 -2.15
CA ALA A 194 2.58 11.16 -1.54
C ALA A 194 1.83 10.16 -2.42
N GLY A 195 1.17 9.19 -1.79
CA GLY A 195 0.38 8.17 -2.45
C GLY A 195 -0.95 8.70 -2.99
N ALA A 196 -1.29 8.31 -4.22
CA ALA A 196 -2.51 8.77 -4.89
C ALA A 196 -3.80 8.23 -4.23
N GLY A 197 -3.72 7.12 -3.50
CA GLY A 197 -4.87 6.44 -2.87
C GLY A 197 -5.21 5.11 -3.53
N ASN A 198 -6.10 4.35 -2.89
CA ASN A 198 -6.40 2.97 -3.27
C ASN A 198 -7.88 2.74 -3.53
N LEU A 199 -8.25 2.35 -4.76
CA LEU A 199 -9.63 2.02 -5.17
C LEU A 199 -10.23 0.90 -4.31
N LEU A 200 -9.42 -0.09 -3.90
CA LEU A 200 -9.88 -1.21 -3.06
C LEU A 200 -10.31 -0.76 -1.65
N GLN A 201 -9.91 0.44 -1.22
CA GLN A 201 -10.34 1.08 0.03
C GLN A 201 -11.51 2.06 -0.20
N GLY A 202 -12.14 2.03 -1.37
CA GLY A 202 -13.27 2.90 -1.71
C GLY A 202 -12.88 4.35 -2.07
N MET A 203 -11.59 4.63 -2.28
CA MET A 203 -11.11 5.95 -2.68
C MET A 203 -11.29 6.16 -4.19
N HIS A 204 -11.58 7.38 -4.59
CA HIS A 204 -11.73 7.76 -6.00
C HIS A 204 -11.00 9.08 -6.25
N GLY A 205 -10.29 9.20 -7.38
CA GLY A 205 -9.43 10.34 -7.69
C GLY A 205 -8.17 10.39 -6.81
N VAL A 206 -7.29 11.33 -7.09
CA VAL A 206 -6.06 11.52 -6.33
C VAL A 206 -6.36 12.16 -4.98
N GLN A 207 -5.90 11.54 -3.91
CA GLN A 207 -6.17 11.94 -2.53
C GLN A 207 -5.17 13.00 -2.04
N SER A 208 -5.57 13.80 -1.05
CA SER A 208 -4.64 14.66 -0.29
C SER A 208 -3.70 13.80 0.58
N PRO A 209 -2.40 14.16 0.69
CA PRO A 209 -1.77 15.37 0.15
C PRO A 209 -1.19 15.22 -1.26
N ALA A 210 -1.40 14.10 -1.97
CA ALA A 210 -0.84 13.87 -3.30
C ALA A 210 -1.39 14.86 -4.36
N ASN A 211 -2.65 15.32 -4.20
CA ASN A 211 -3.26 16.30 -5.10
C ASN A 211 -2.86 17.76 -4.83
N ILE A 212 -1.97 18.02 -3.85
CA ILE A 212 -1.48 19.38 -3.58
C ILE A 212 -0.40 19.74 -4.60
N PRO A 213 -0.46 20.91 -5.24
CA PRO A 213 0.55 21.37 -6.19
C PRO A 213 1.97 21.33 -5.60
N GLY A 214 2.91 20.79 -6.36
CA GLY A 214 4.32 20.65 -5.97
C GLY A 214 4.67 19.30 -5.35
N VAL A 215 3.69 18.50 -4.94
CA VAL A 215 3.85 17.13 -4.44
C VAL A 215 4.02 16.15 -5.60
N ILE A 216 4.89 15.16 -5.46
CA ILE A 216 4.96 14.02 -6.38
C ILE A 216 3.83 13.05 -6.01
N ALA A 217 2.71 13.13 -6.73
CA ALA A 217 1.61 12.18 -6.63
C ALA A 217 2.00 10.83 -7.24
N VAL A 218 1.91 9.74 -6.46
CA VAL A 218 2.40 8.42 -6.89
C VAL A 218 1.26 7.42 -7.01
N GLY A 219 1.07 6.90 -8.22
CA GLY A 219 0.19 5.78 -8.54
C GLY A 219 0.91 4.43 -8.53
N GLY A 220 0.13 3.36 -8.66
CA GLY A 220 0.62 1.99 -8.63
C GLY A 220 0.75 1.35 -10.01
N SER A 221 1.86 0.66 -10.27
CA SER A 221 2.01 -0.25 -11.39
C SER A 221 2.01 -1.72 -10.94
N ASP A 222 1.53 -2.61 -11.81
CA ASP A 222 1.53 -4.05 -11.59
C ASP A 222 2.87 -4.70 -11.97
N ARG A 223 3.00 -6.02 -11.77
CA ARG A 223 4.21 -6.78 -12.09
C ARG A 223 4.49 -6.88 -13.59
N ARG A 224 3.51 -6.62 -14.46
CA ARG A 224 3.63 -6.65 -15.92
C ARG A 224 3.91 -5.28 -16.51
N GLY A 225 3.93 -4.24 -15.67
CA GLY A 225 4.16 -2.85 -16.06
C GLY A 225 2.91 -2.11 -16.50
N GLY A 226 1.72 -2.70 -16.31
CA GLY A 226 0.42 -2.05 -16.44
C GLY A 226 0.06 -1.26 -15.18
N VAL A 227 -1.07 -0.55 -15.23
CA VAL A 227 -1.65 0.09 -14.02
C VAL A 227 -2.06 -1.01 -13.04
N TRP A 228 -1.67 -0.89 -11.78
CA TRP A 228 -2.21 -1.74 -10.75
C TRP A 228 -3.71 -1.41 -10.54
N SER A 229 -4.57 -2.43 -10.64
CA SER A 229 -6.03 -2.27 -10.61
C SER A 229 -6.59 -1.64 -9.34
N GLY A 230 -5.78 -1.60 -8.27
CA GLY A 230 -6.13 -0.94 -7.01
C GLY A 230 -5.69 0.52 -6.92
N SER A 231 -4.96 1.06 -7.91
CA SER A 231 -4.52 2.46 -7.89
C SER A 231 -5.65 3.42 -8.22
N THR A 232 -5.78 4.51 -7.45
CA THR A 232 -6.53 5.68 -7.93
C THR A 232 -5.76 6.36 -9.06
N PHE A 233 -6.45 7.20 -9.81
CA PHE A 233 -5.91 7.95 -10.95
C PHE A 233 -6.58 9.32 -11.06
N GLY A 234 -5.95 10.24 -11.78
CA GLY A 234 -6.47 11.60 -11.95
C GLY A 234 -5.46 12.54 -12.61
N PRO A 235 -5.86 13.77 -12.96
CA PRO A 235 -5.00 14.75 -13.63
C PRO A 235 -3.79 15.19 -12.79
N GLU A 236 -3.85 15.02 -11.46
CA GLU A 236 -2.76 15.35 -10.54
C GLU A 236 -1.64 14.32 -10.54
N MET A 237 -1.86 13.13 -11.14
CA MET A 237 -0.86 12.05 -11.17
C MET A 237 0.47 12.53 -11.73
N VAL A 238 1.57 12.19 -11.04
CA VAL A 238 2.92 12.61 -11.42
C VAL A 238 3.78 11.44 -11.85
N LEU A 239 3.88 10.39 -11.03
CA LEU A 239 4.67 9.20 -11.32
C LEU A 239 3.93 7.94 -10.88
N SER A 240 4.37 6.81 -11.43
CA SER A 240 3.95 5.50 -10.94
C SER A 240 5.16 4.67 -10.55
N ALA A 241 4.94 3.70 -9.66
CA ALA A 241 5.95 2.71 -9.26
C ALA A 241 5.28 1.38 -8.89
N PRO A 242 6.05 0.27 -8.77
CA PRO A 242 5.52 -1.01 -8.34
C PRO A 242 4.69 -0.91 -7.07
N ALA A 243 3.47 -1.47 -7.11
CA ALA A 243 2.49 -1.42 -6.01
C ALA A 243 1.88 -2.78 -5.68
N GLU A 244 2.10 -3.79 -6.53
CA GLU A 244 1.49 -5.11 -6.40
C GLU A 244 2.46 -6.09 -5.70
N ARG A 245 1.97 -6.76 -4.63
CA ARG A 245 2.72 -7.81 -3.90
C ARG A 245 4.14 -7.37 -3.50
N ILE A 246 4.23 -6.23 -2.85
CA ILE A 246 5.49 -5.68 -2.36
C ILE A 246 5.78 -6.28 -0.98
N ILE A 247 6.89 -7.02 -0.87
CA ILE A 247 7.38 -7.53 0.41
C ILE A 247 8.18 -6.47 1.14
N SER A 248 7.97 -6.33 2.46
CA SER A 248 8.77 -5.47 3.33
C SER A 248 8.72 -5.92 4.79
N THR A 249 9.41 -5.15 5.66
CA THR A 249 9.52 -5.39 7.10
C THR A 249 8.20 -5.09 7.82
N THR A 250 7.88 -5.87 8.86
CA THR A 250 6.75 -5.61 9.76
C THR A 250 7.20 -5.68 11.22
N PRO A 251 6.51 -5.00 12.16
CA PRO A 251 6.79 -5.16 13.57
C PRO A 251 6.41 -6.58 14.06
N PRO A 252 6.94 -7.03 15.22
CA PRO A 252 6.58 -8.31 15.80
C PRO A 252 5.07 -8.44 16.05
N GLY A 253 4.53 -9.61 15.76
CA GLY A 253 3.13 -9.93 15.97
C GLY A 253 2.21 -9.65 14.76
N VAL A 254 2.67 -8.89 13.77
CA VAL A 254 1.92 -8.67 12.51
C VAL A 254 2.04 -9.92 11.61
N THR A 255 3.24 -10.43 11.45
CA THR A 255 3.52 -11.67 10.70
C THR A 255 4.47 -12.57 11.48
N ALA A 256 4.46 -13.87 11.19
CA ALA A 256 5.26 -14.84 11.93
C ALA A 256 6.78 -14.64 11.79
N ASN A 257 7.24 -14.06 10.69
CA ASN A 257 8.66 -13.88 10.36
C ASN A 257 9.08 -12.39 10.26
N ASN A 258 8.21 -11.48 10.68
CA ASN A 258 8.39 -10.01 10.61
C ASN A 258 8.58 -9.46 9.19
N TYR A 259 8.08 -10.17 8.16
CA TYR A 259 7.99 -9.67 6.78
C TYR A 259 6.55 -9.83 6.29
N GLY A 260 6.00 -8.78 5.69
CA GLY A 260 4.67 -8.75 5.10
C GLY A 260 4.73 -8.50 3.60
N ILE A 261 3.71 -8.99 2.89
CA ILE A 261 3.48 -8.68 1.48
C ILE A 261 2.18 -7.89 1.40
N GLY A 262 2.23 -6.72 0.80
CA GLY A 262 1.07 -5.85 0.64
C GLY A 262 0.98 -5.27 -0.76
N ASP A 263 -0.20 -4.76 -1.07
CA ASP A 263 -0.52 -4.02 -2.29
C ASP A 263 -0.90 -2.59 -1.90
N GLY A 264 -0.46 -1.60 -2.67
CA GLY A 264 -0.88 -0.21 -2.42
C GLY A 264 0.00 0.85 -3.04
N THR A 265 -0.60 1.99 -3.33
CA THR A 265 0.13 3.20 -3.74
C THR A 265 1.10 3.68 -2.66
N SER A 266 0.90 3.28 -1.40
CA SER A 266 1.82 3.51 -0.28
C SER A 266 3.22 2.93 -0.56
N ALA A 267 3.29 1.67 -1.02
CA ALA A 267 4.55 1.02 -1.37
C ALA A 267 5.22 1.71 -2.58
N ALA A 268 4.43 2.08 -3.58
CA ALA A 268 4.91 2.86 -4.73
C ALA A 268 5.50 4.22 -4.29
N THR A 269 4.86 4.89 -3.33
CA THR A 269 5.33 6.15 -2.73
C THR A 269 6.69 5.98 -2.05
N ALA A 270 6.86 4.93 -1.24
CA ALA A 270 8.14 4.60 -0.60
C ALA A 270 9.24 4.33 -1.65
N ILE A 271 8.92 3.65 -2.75
CA ILE A 271 9.84 3.42 -3.87
C ILE A 271 10.27 4.74 -4.52
N VAL A 272 9.33 5.66 -4.81
CA VAL A 272 9.66 6.96 -5.42
C VAL A 272 10.44 7.85 -4.44
N SER A 273 10.08 7.85 -3.15
CA SER A 273 10.82 8.56 -2.10
C SER A 273 12.27 8.10 -2.01
N ALA A 274 12.49 6.79 -2.08
CA ALA A 274 13.84 6.22 -2.08
C ALA A 274 14.60 6.53 -3.39
N ALA A 275 13.92 6.59 -4.55
CA ALA A 275 14.52 7.03 -5.80
C ALA A 275 14.95 8.52 -5.71
N ALA A 276 14.13 9.38 -5.09
CA ALA A 276 14.49 10.78 -4.80
C ALA A 276 15.74 10.85 -3.90
N ALA A 277 15.81 9.99 -2.87
CA ALA A 277 16.98 9.91 -2.00
C ALA A 277 18.25 9.47 -2.76
N LEU A 278 18.14 8.53 -3.70
CA LEU A 278 19.27 8.17 -4.56
C LEU A 278 19.73 9.35 -5.42
N VAL A 279 18.80 10.15 -5.97
CA VAL A 279 19.12 11.35 -6.76
C VAL A 279 19.83 12.40 -5.91
N ARG A 280 19.30 12.70 -4.71
CA ARG A 280 19.92 13.62 -3.74
C ARG A 280 21.35 13.19 -3.38
N ALA A 281 21.55 11.90 -3.08
CA ALA A 281 22.87 11.38 -2.72
C ALA A 281 23.87 11.41 -3.89
N ARG A 282 23.39 11.28 -5.14
CA ARG A 282 24.25 11.30 -6.33
C ARG A 282 24.61 12.72 -6.75
N TYR A 283 23.70 13.66 -6.54
CA TYR A 283 23.77 15.05 -6.96
C TYR A 283 23.42 15.97 -5.78
N PRO A 284 24.31 16.11 -4.78
CA PRO A 284 24.02 16.82 -3.54
C PRO A 284 23.76 18.33 -3.74
N ASP A 285 24.22 18.90 -4.84
CA ASP A 285 24.03 20.32 -5.17
C ASP A 285 22.68 20.61 -5.85
N LEU A 286 21.88 19.58 -6.18
CA LEU A 286 20.56 19.78 -6.76
C LEU A 286 19.54 20.15 -5.68
N ASP A 287 18.80 21.24 -5.92
CA ASP A 287 17.61 21.58 -5.13
C ASP A 287 16.43 20.62 -5.38
N ALA A 288 15.39 20.70 -4.55
CA ALA A 288 14.20 19.86 -4.65
C ALA A 288 13.51 20.00 -6.01
N ALA A 289 13.47 21.22 -6.59
CA ALA A 289 12.87 21.45 -7.90
C ALA A 289 13.58 20.65 -9.01
N ASN A 290 14.90 20.60 -8.95
CA ASN A 290 15.71 19.85 -9.91
C ASN A 290 15.69 18.34 -9.66
N VAL A 291 15.55 17.88 -8.40
CA VAL A 291 15.29 16.47 -8.09
C VAL A 291 13.96 16.03 -8.69
N VAL A 292 12.87 16.78 -8.47
CA VAL A 292 11.55 16.52 -9.07
C VAL A 292 11.64 16.51 -10.59
N ASN A 293 12.22 17.57 -11.19
CA ASN A 293 12.39 17.66 -12.65
C ASN A 293 13.13 16.45 -13.22
N ARG A 294 14.20 16.00 -12.54
CA ARG A 294 14.98 14.84 -12.96
C ARG A 294 14.15 13.57 -12.93
N LEU A 295 13.40 13.31 -11.86
CA LEU A 295 12.55 12.13 -11.73
C LEU A 295 11.48 12.08 -12.83
N ILE A 296 10.77 13.18 -13.11
CA ILE A 296 9.72 13.22 -14.13
C ILE A 296 10.27 13.14 -15.56
N ARG A 297 11.42 13.78 -15.84
CA ARG A 297 12.01 13.80 -17.20
C ARG A 297 12.72 12.52 -17.57
N THR A 298 13.01 11.66 -16.60
CA THR A 298 13.68 10.38 -16.81
C THR A 298 12.78 9.18 -16.59
N ALA A 299 11.54 9.40 -16.15
CA ALA A 299 10.53 8.36 -16.05
C ALA A 299 10.38 7.59 -17.37
N ARG A 300 10.09 6.32 -17.27
CA ARG A 300 9.79 5.48 -18.43
C ARG A 300 8.32 5.66 -18.77
N ASP A 301 8.06 6.31 -19.89
CA ASP A 301 6.70 6.54 -20.41
C ASP A 301 5.91 5.23 -20.47
N ALA A 302 4.67 5.27 -19.99
CA ALA A 302 3.76 4.13 -19.92
C ALA A 302 2.31 4.66 -20.03
N GLY A 303 1.41 3.82 -20.53
CA GLY A 303 0.03 4.23 -20.81
C GLY A 303 -0.08 5.02 -22.11
N ALA A 304 -0.84 6.11 -22.09
CA ALA A 304 -0.93 7.03 -23.21
C ALA A 304 0.39 7.82 -23.34
N PRO A 305 0.84 8.16 -24.59
CA PRO A 305 2.10 8.89 -24.76
C PRO A 305 2.13 10.22 -24.00
N GLY A 306 3.20 10.47 -23.24
CA GLY A 306 3.38 11.66 -22.44
C GLY A 306 2.73 11.57 -21.06
N ARG A 307 2.36 12.73 -20.46
CA ARG A 307 1.69 12.70 -19.14
C ARG A 307 0.22 12.27 -19.28
N ASP A 308 -0.18 11.27 -18.56
CA ASP A 308 -1.56 10.76 -18.54
C ASP A 308 -2.10 10.60 -17.10
N PRO A 309 -3.44 10.45 -16.92
CA PRO A 309 -4.04 10.35 -15.59
C PRO A 309 -3.72 9.07 -14.82
N GLU A 310 -3.23 8.02 -15.45
CA GLU A 310 -2.97 6.71 -14.83
C GLU A 310 -1.53 6.58 -14.35
N PHE A 311 -0.56 6.97 -15.18
CA PHE A 311 0.87 6.84 -14.90
C PHE A 311 1.57 8.16 -14.59
N GLY A 312 0.91 9.31 -14.80
CA GLY A 312 1.56 10.61 -14.77
C GLY A 312 2.58 10.74 -15.91
N PHE A 313 3.83 11.09 -15.61
CA PHE A 313 4.93 11.09 -16.57
C PHE A 313 5.52 9.71 -16.85
N GLY A 314 4.98 8.67 -16.22
CA GLY A 314 5.39 7.29 -16.40
C GLY A 314 5.89 6.61 -15.13
N VAL A 315 6.44 5.42 -15.30
CA VAL A 315 7.02 4.62 -14.20
C VAL A 315 8.42 5.14 -13.86
N VAL A 316 8.70 5.35 -12.57
CA VAL A 316 10.02 5.81 -12.09
C VAL A 316 11.15 4.90 -12.60
N ASP A 317 12.22 5.50 -13.12
CA ASP A 317 13.45 4.80 -13.55
C ASP A 317 14.65 5.34 -12.76
N PRO A 318 15.04 4.72 -11.65
CA PRO A 318 16.16 5.19 -10.83
C PRO A 318 17.48 5.24 -11.59
N VAL A 319 17.73 4.30 -12.49
CA VAL A 319 19.00 4.27 -13.26
C VAL A 319 19.05 5.45 -14.24
N ALA A 320 17.94 5.71 -14.95
CA ALA A 320 17.87 6.85 -15.85
C ALA A 320 17.99 8.18 -15.08
N ALA A 321 17.35 8.29 -13.91
CA ALA A 321 17.46 9.45 -13.03
C ALA A 321 18.90 9.72 -12.55
N LEU A 322 19.70 8.67 -12.37
CA LEU A 322 21.09 8.76 -11.92
C LEU A 322 22.11 8.96 -13.05
N THR A 323 21.72 8.76 -14.32
CA THR A 323 22.68 8.71 -15.43
C THR A 323 22.40 9.70 -16.57
N ARG A 324 21.13 10.02 -16.84
CA ARG A 324 20.79 10.90 -17.97
C ARG A 324 21.15 12.35 -17.66
N SER A 325 21.53 13.10 -18.68
CA SER A 325 21.61 14.57 -18.61
C SER A 325 20.20 15.15 -18.63
N VAL A 326 19.89 16.01 -17.66
CA VAL A 326 18.58 16.69 -17.55
C VAL A 326 18.86 18.17 -17.37
N PRO A 327 18.29 19.06 -18.23
CA PRO A 327 18.42 20.51 -18.06
C PRO A 327 17.87 20.96 -16.71
N ALA A 328 18.58 21.91 -16.08
CA ALA A 328 18.13 22.48 -14.82
C ALA A 328 16.89 23.37 -15.00
N VAL A 329 16.10 23.44 -13.95
CA VAL A 329 14.93 24.33 -13.84
C VAL A 329 15.10 25.27 -12.65
N THR A 330 14.42 26.41 -12.69
CA THR A 330 14.48 27.42 -11.63
C THR A 330 13.32 27.31 -10.62
N LYS A 331 12.30 26.52 -10.96
CA LYS A 331 11.11 26.30 -10.13
C LYS A 331 10.69 24.84 -10.22
N ASN A 332 10.02 24.35 -9.18
CA ASN A 332 9.41 23.04 -9.22
C ASN A 332 8.37 22.99 -10.36
N PRO A 333 8.56 22.10 -11.37
CA PRO A 333 7.69 22.03 -12.54
C PRO A 333 6.23 21.66 -12.18
N LEU A 334 6.00 21.03 -11.03
CA LEU A 334 4.67 20.66 -10.56
C LEU A 334 3.88 21.84 -9.95
N LEU A 335 4.51 23.00 -9.77
CA LEU A 335 3.83 24.25 -9.38
C LEU A 335 3.32 25.04 -10.59
N ALA A 336 3.82 24.78 -11.79
CA ALA A 336 3.40 25.49 -13.00
C ALA A 336 2.00 25.08 -13.49
N ASP A 337 1.54 23.89 -13.12
CA ASP A 337 0.20 23.38 -13.44
C ASP A 337 -0.88 23.90 -12.47
N ALA A 338 -0.50 24.51 -11.35
CA ALA A 338 -1.40 25.29 -10.51
C ALA A 338 -1.69 26.60 -11.23
N GLY A 339 -2.92 26.80 -11.72
CA GLY A 339 -3.34 28.08 -12.29
C GLY A 339 -2.97 29.25 -11.38
N PRO A 340 -3.06 30.53 -11.86
CA PRO A 340 -2.61 31.67 -11.08
C PRO A 340 -3.24 31.62 -9.68
N GLU A 341 -2.37 31.68 -8.65
CA GLU A 341 -2.83 31.77 -7.26
C GLU A 341 -3.85 32.91 -7.13
N PRO A 342 -4.95 32.75 -6.39
CA PRO A 342 -5.74 33.88 -6.00
C PRO A 342 -4.85 34.81 -5.19
N SER A 343 -4.37 35.88 -5.83
CA SER A 343 -3.54 36.86 -5.18
C SER A 343 -4.32 37.44 -3.99
N SER A 344 -3.88 37.12 -2.78
CA SER A 344 -4.34 37.76 -1.56
C SER A 344 -3.77 39.18 -1.47
N THR A 345 -4.12 40.03 -2.40
CA THR A 345 -4.08 41.46 -2.18
C THR A 345 -5.32 41.82 -1.40
N ALA A 346 -5.17 41.90 -0.08
CA ALA A 346 -6.11 42.58 0.77
C ALA A 346 -6.09 44.05 0.38
N ASP A 347 -6.83 44.41 -0.66
CA ASP A 347 -7.10 45.81 -0.97
C ASP A 347 -8.26 46.25 -0.04
N LYS A 348 -7.92 47.12 0.91
CA LYS A 348 -8.87 47.87 1.71
C LYS A 348 -9.44 48.98 0.83
N GLY A 349 -10.52 48.71 0.10
CA GLY A 349 -11.18 49.69 -0.73
C GLY A 349 -12.65 49.36 -1.00
N GLY A 350 -13.54 50.01 -0.27
CA GLY A 350 -14.83 50.48 -0.72
C GLY A 350 -15.89 49.46 -1.18
N ALA A 351 -16.79 49.11 -0.27
CA ALA A 351 -18.03 48.42 -0.59
C ALA A 351 -18.81 49.14 -1.70
N LYS A 352 -18.99 48.47 -2.87
CA LYS A 352 -20.15 48.63 -3.73
C LYS A 352 -20.96 47.36 -3.68
N LYS A 353 -22.20 47.48 -3.22
CA LYS A 353 -23.22 46.45 -3.33
C LYS A 353 -23.62 46.36 -4.80
N ASP A 354 -23.35 45.24 -5.42
CA ASP A 354 -24.01 44.80 -6.65
C ASP A 354 -24.69 43.46 -6.31
N ASP A 355 -26.02 43.54 -6.21
CA ASP A 355 -26.90 42.38 -6.03
C ASP A 355 -27.02 41.65 -7.37
N GLU A 356 -26.06 40.79 -7.72
CA GLU A 356 -26.23 39.76 -8.75
C GLU A 356 -26.22 38.36 -8.16
N PRO A 357 -27.16 37.47 -8.54
CA PRO A 357 -27.25 36.15 -7.97
C PRO A 357 -26.08 35.26 -8.44
N MET A 358 -25.43 34.60 -7.49
CA MET A 358 -24.20 33.79 -7.65
C MET A 358 -24.41 32.45 -8.36
N VAL A 359 -25.53 32.21 -9.06
CA VAL A 359 -25.81 31.03 -9.86
C VAL A 359 -26.45 31.42 -11.17
N THR A 360 -25.67 31.50 -12.23
CA THR A 360 -26.16 31.64 -13.61
C THR A 360 -26.20 30.25 -14.25
N PHE A 361 -27.42 29.74 -14.47
CA PHE A 361 -27.60 28.58 -15.34
C PHE A 361 -27.47 29.01 -16.80
N GLY A 362 -26.27 28.84 -17.36
CA GLY A 362 -26.02 29.04 -18.79
C GLY A 362 -26.46 27.81 -19.58
N LEU A 363 -27.56 27.92 -20.35
CA LEU A 363 -27.87 26.93 -21.39
C LEU A 363 -26.82 27.06 -22.50
N ALA A 364 -26.00 26.03 -22.68
CA ALA A 364 -25.04 25.95 -23.79
C ALA A 364 -25.80 25.98 -25.12
N LYS A 365 -25.61 27.04 -25.90
CA LYS A 365 -26.17 27.18 -27.26
C LYS A 365 -25.33 26.35 -28.23
N GLY A 366 -25.85 25.16 -28.60
CA GLY A 366 -25.26 24.28 -29.62
C GLY A 366 -26.11 23.03 -29.81
N ALA A 367 -26.18 22.48 -31.01
CA ALA A 367 -27.00 21.29 -31.34
C ALA A 367 -26.53 20.01 -30.63
N GLY A 368 -25.30 19.96 -30.11
CA GLY A 368 -24.69 18.78 -29.45
C GLY A 368 -25.43 18.31 -28.20
N PRO A 369 -25.74 19.17 -27.21
CA PRO A 369 -26.45 18.77 -26.00
C PRO A 369 -27.87 18.25 -26.27
N ILE A 370 -28.56 18.81 -27.27
CA ILE A 370 -29.91 18.40 -27.63
C ILE A 370 -29.90 16.99 -28.24
N ILE A 371 -28.92 16.69 -29.11
CA ILE A 371 -28.76 15.39 -29.73
C ILE A 371 -28.44 14.32 -28.66
N GLN A 372 -27.57 14.65 -27.70
CA GLN A 372 -27.20 13.73 -26.61
C GLN A 372 -28.38 13.45 -25.67
N THR A 373 -29.21 14.46 -25.36
CA THR A 373 -30.40 14.28 -24.52
C THR A 373 -31.47 13.44 -25.23
N VAL A 374 -31.67 13.64 -26.53
CA VAL A 374 -32.61 12.85 -27.34
C VAL A 374 -32.12 11.39 -27.45
N LEU A 375 -30.81 11.16 -27.62
CA LEU A 375 -30.25 9.81 -27.68
C LEU A 375 -30.43 9.06 -26.35
N CYS A 376 -30.18 9.71 -25.23
CA CYS A 376 -30.42 9.14 -23.89
C CYS A 376 -31.88 8.81 -23.65
N LEU A 377 -32.82 9.67 -24.07
CA LEU A 377 -34.25 9.41 -23.98
C LEU A 377 -34.69 8.23 -24.84
N LEU A 378 -34.16 8.08 -26.05
CA LEU A 378 -34.44 6.94 -26.92
C LEU A 378 -33.95 5.61 -26.36
N VAL A 379 -32.78 5.61 -25.70
CA VAL A 379 -32.22 4.42 -24.99
C VAL A 379 -33.12 4.02 -23.82
N VAL A 380 -33.57 4.98 -23.01
CA VAL A 380 -34.47 4.71 -21.89
C VAL A 380 -35.83 4.18 -22.37
N VAL A 381 -36.42 4.78 -23.42
CA VAL A 381 -37.66 4.30 -24.02
C VAL A 381 -37.51 2.90 -24.60
N GLY A 382 -36.38 2.61 -25.26
CA GLY A 382 -36.05 1.28 -25.79
C GLY A 382 -35.97 0.22 -24.69
N LEU A 383 -35.34 0.55 -23.56
CA LEU A 383 -35.24 -0.34 -22.39
C LEU A 383 -36.63 -0.62 -21.76
N VAL A 384 -37.47 0.41 -21.63
CA VAL A 384 -38.81 0.25 -21.10
C VAL A 384 -39.69 -0.63 -22.03
N VAL A 385 -39.61 -0.41 -23.33
CA VAL A 385 -40.32 -1.24 -24.33
C VAL A 385 -39.82 -2.71 -24.27
N ALA A 386 -38.52 -2.93 -24.19
CA ALA A 386 -37.96 -4.27 -24.05
C ALA A 386 -38.46 -4.97 -22.77
N LEU A 387 -38.45 -4.28 -21.63
CA LEU A 387 -38.97 -4.78 -20.34
C LEU A 387 -40.46 -5.14 -20.42
N VAL A 388 -41.29 -4.29 -21.06
CA VAL A 388 -42.72 -4.56 -21.28
C VAL A 388 -42.92 -5.78 -22.20
N LEU A 389 -42.13 -5.90 -23.25
CA LEU A 389 -42.23 -7.05 -24.16
C LEU A 389 -41.79 -8.38 -23.48
N VAL A 390 -40.74 -8.34 -22.66
CA VAL A 390 -40.29 -9.51 -21.88
C VAL A 390 -41.36 -9.88 -20.83
N SER A 391 -41.96 -8.89 -20.14
CA SER A 391 -42.99 -9.15 -19.16
C SER A 391 -44.27 -9.70 -19.81
N ARG A 392 -44.66 -9.20 -21.00
CA ARG A 392 -45.77 -9.76 -21.78
C ARG A 392 -45.49 -11.16 -22.31
N ARG A 393 -44.29 -11.48 -22.71
CA ARG A 393 -43.88 -12.85 -23.08
C ARG A 393 -43.96 -13.79 -21.88
N ARG A 394 -43.44 -13.39 -20.70
CA ARG A 394 -43.54 -14.20 -19.46
C ARG A 394 -44.99 -14.43 -19.03
N ARG A 395 -45.91 -13.48 -19.26
CA ARG A 395 -47.36 -13.65 -18.96
C ARG A 395 -48.09 -14.56 -19.97
N ARG A 396 -47.57 -14.74 -21.18
CA ARG A 396 -48.14 -15.65 -22.19
C ARG A 396 -47.72 -17.13 -22.00
N THR A 397 -46.60 -17.39 -21.35
CA THR A 397 -46.15 -18.75 -21.03
C THR A 397 -46.72 -19.31 -19.72
N ALA A 398 -47.50 -18.48 -18.96
CA ALA A 398 -48.13 -18.92 -17.70
C ALA A 398 -49.60 -19.36 -17.87
N ARG A 399 -50.09 -19.57 -19.11
CA ARG A 399 -51.41 -20.16 -19.35
C ARG A 399 -51.20 -21.52 -20.01
N THR A 400 -50.93 -22.55 -19.21
CA THR A 400 -51.15 -23.94 -19.51
C THR A 400 -52.54 -24.34 -19.04
N PRO A 401 -53.35 -25.08 -19.83
CA PRO A 401 -54.67 -25.48 -19.41
C PRO A 401 -54.62 -26.48 -18.24
N ALA A 402 -55.54 -26.32 -17.31
CA ALA A 402 -55.74 -27.26 -16.23
C ALA A 402 -56.08 -28.66 -16.75
N GLY A 403 -55.21 -29.64 -16.46
CA GLY A 403 -55.54 -31.08 -16.59
C GLY A 403 -56.42 -31.51 -15.44
N PRO A 404 -57.18 -32.60 -15.57
CA PRO A 404 -58.22 -33.00 -14.64
C PRO A 404 -57.67 -33.41 -13.28
N GLN A 405 -58.31 -32.93 -12.21
CA GLN A 405 -58.10 -33.32 -10.81
C GLN A 405 -58.49 -34.78 -10.64
N PHE A 406 -57.55 -35.64 -10.26
CA PHE A 406 -57.82 -36.95 -9.67
C PHE A 406 -57.82 -36.81 -8.17
N GLY A 407 -58.88 -37.40 -7.53
CA GLY A 407 -59.04 -37.42 -6.07
C GLY A 407 -58.02 -38.35 -5.38
N PRO A 408 -57.93 -38.28 -4.02
CA PRO A 408 -56.91 -38.99 -3.29
C PRO A 408 -57.24 -40.49 -3.19
N GLY A 409 -56.37 -41.32 -3.72
CA GLY A 409 -56.37 -42.76 -3.52
C GLY A 409 -56.37 -43.64 -4.74
N GLN A 410 -55.23 -43.75 -5.41
CA GLN A 410 -54.77 -44.96 -6.11
C GLN A 410 -53.39 -44.73 -6.73
N ALA A 411 -52.38 -45.46 -6.26
CA ALA A 411 -51.05 -45.52 -6.84
C ALA A 411 -51.06 -46.39 -8.07
N PRO A 412 -50.45 -46.03 -9.22
CA PRO A 412 -50.26 -46.90 -10.36
C PRO A 412 -49.10 -47.86 -10.10
N PRO A 413 -49.18 -49.11 -10.68
CA PRO A 413 -48.20 -50.17 -10.47
C PRO A 413 -46.86 -49.91 -11.19
N GLY A 414 -45.82 -50.29 -10.55
CA GLY A 414 -44.39 -50.37 -10.77
C GLY A 414 -43.83 -50.37 -12.19
N TYR A 415 -42.79 -49.55 -12.29
CA TYR A 415 -41.63 -49.84 -13.11
C TYR A 415 -40.42 -49.87 -12.18
N GLY A 416 -39.81 -51.08 -12.03
CA GLY A 416 -38.58 -51.28 -11.31
C GLY A 416 -37.38 -50.72 -12.08
N PRO A 417 -36.29 -50.31 -11.37
CA PRO A 417 -35.08 -49.85 -12.00
C PRO A 417 -34.31 -50.98 -12.65
N PRO A 418 -33.56 -50.73 -13.77
CA PRO A 418 -32.71 -51.71 -14.39
C PRO A 418 -31.52 -52.11 -13.49
N PRO A 419 -31.03 -53.37 -13.60
CA PRO A 419 -29.94 -53.86 -12.77
C PRO A 419 -28.57 -53.42 -13.26
N GLY A 420 -27.72 -53.00 -12.32
CA GLY A 420 -26.30 -53.24 -12.41
C GLY A 420 -25.41 -52.07 -12.85
N TYR A 421 -24.85 -51.35 -11.87
CA TYR A 421 -23.44 -51.00 -11.79
C TYR A 421 -23.14 -50.66 -10.32
N GLY A 422 -22.40 -51.58 -9.67
CA GLY A 422 -21.87 -51.37 -8.33
C GLY A 422 -20.64 -50.46 -8.37
N PRO A 423 -20.36 -49.69 -7.30
CA PRO A 423 -19.16 -48.89 -7.21
C PRO A 423 -17.91 -49.75 -6.99
N PRO A 424 -16.72 -49.31 -7.49
CA PRO A 424 -15.46 -50.01 -7.24
C PRO A 424 -15.03 -49.84 -5.78
N PRO A 425 -14.32 -50.85 -5.21
CA PRO A 425 -13.89 -50.83 -3.79
C PRO A 425 -12.65 -49.94 -3.62
N GLY A 426 -12.65 -49.11 -2.57
CA GLY A 426 -11.46 -48.71 -1.86
C GLY A 426 -10.98 -47.27 -1.99
N TYR A 427 -11.58 -46.36 -1.19
CA TYR A 427 -10.89 -45.24 -0.55
C TYR A 427 -11.65 -44.89 0.72
N PRO A 428 -10.99 -44.74 1.89
CA PRO A 428 -11.63 -44.29 3.11
C PRO A 428 -11.99 -42.81 3.03
N PRO A 429 -13.11 -42.35 3.60
CA PRO A 429 -13.50 -40.95 3.62
C PRO A 429 -12.64 -40.13 4.60
N PRO A 430 -12.41 -38.83 4.35
CA PRO A 430 -11.79 -37.94 5.33
C PRO A 430 -12.72 -37.69 6.52
N PRO A 431 -12.17 -37.36 7.73
CA PRO A 431 -12.97 -37.18 8.94
C PRO A 431 -13.78 -35.87 8.91
N GLY A 432 -15.05 -36.02 9.12
CA GLY A 432 -16.05 -35.32 9.86
C GLY A 432 -16.32 -33.84 9.69
N TYR A 433 -17.39 -33.52 8.98
CA TYR A 433 -18.31 -32.46 9.39
C TYR A 433 -19.71 -33.09 9.41
N GLY A 434 -20.20 -33.38 10.65
CA GLY A 434 -21.59 -33.79 10.90
C GLY A 434 -22.51 -32.56 10.92
N PRO A 435 -23.80 -32.73 10.57
CA PRO A 435 -24.77 -31.65 10.65
C PRO A 435 -25.07 -31.27 12.11
N PRO A 436 -25.44 -30.00 12.41
CA PRO A 436 -25.74 -29.58 13.79
C PRO A 436 -27.01 -30.26 14.32
N ALA A 437 -26.92 -30.77 15.53
CA ALA A 437 -28.04 -31.33 16.27
C ALA A 437 -29.01 -30.23 16.75
N PRO A 438 -30.31 -30.53 16.93
CA PRO A 438 -31.29 -29.56 17.39
C PRO A 438 -31.07 -29.19 18.85
N THR A 439 -31.11 -27.87 19.12
CA THR A 439 -31.01 -27.27 20.44
C THR A 439 -32.21 -27.64 21.30
N VAL A 440 -31.94 -28.38 22.38
CA VAL A 440 -32.86 -28.54 23.50
C VAL A 440 -32.40 -27.58 24.60
N GLN A 441 -33.28 -26.68 25.02
CA GLN A 441 -33.09 -25.77 26.14
C GLN A 441 -33.13 -26.55 27.46
N PRO A 442 -32.12 -26.44 28.36
CA PRO A 442 -32.26 -26.95 29.73
C PRO A 442 -32.85 -25.88 30.68
N PRO A 443 -33.54 -26.30 31.75
CA PRO A 443 -34.17 -25.38 32.69
C PRO A 443 -33.17 -24.75 33.67
N ASN A 444 -33.53 -23.54 34.07
CA ASN A 444 -32.91 -22.69 35.04
C ASN A 444 -32.48 -23.42 36.34
N ALA A 445 -31.18 -23.44 36.65
CA ALA A 445 -30.68 -23.77 37.98
C ALA A 445 -29.49 -22.85 38.32
N GLY A 446 -29.56 -22.28 39.50
CA GLY A 446 -28.79 -21.17 40.03
C GLY A 446 -27.27 -21.30 39.96
N ALA A 447 -26.62 -20.18 39.79
CA ALA A 447 -25.19 -20.01 39.83
C ALA A 447 -24.63 -20.12 41.26
N PRO A 448 -23.51 -20.82 41.48
CA PRO A 448 -22.69 -20.63 42.66
C PRO A 448 -21.71 -19.48 42.47
N SER A 449 -21.72 -18.53 43.39
CA SER A 449 -20.76 -17.44 43.51
C SER A 449 -19.39 -17.97 43.94
N PHE A 450 -18.37 -17.77 43.12
CA PHE A 450 -16.98 -17.86 43.56
C PHE A 450 -16.50 -16.50 44.04
N GLY A 451 -16.09 -16.44 45.32
CA GLY A 451 -15.46 -15.28 45.91
C GLY A 451 -14.02 -15.07 45.41
N PRO A 452 -13.49 -13.86 45.52
CA PRO A 452 -12.13 -13.52 45.05
C PRO A 452 -11.04 -14.13 45.94
N PRO A 453 -9.84 -14.40 45.40
CA PRO A 453 -8.70 -14.91 46.17
C PRO A 453 -8.15 -13.82 47.13
N PRO A 454 -7.55 -14.20 48.26
CA PRO A 454 -7.10 -13.24 49.29
C PRO A 454 -5.74 -12.61 48.93
N GLY A 455 -5.64 -11.31 49.16
CA GLY A 455 -4.47 -10.67 49.69
C GLY A 455 -3.57 -9.89 48.74
N TYR A 456 -3.91 -8.64 48.44
CA TYR A 456 -2.95 -7.50 48.39
C TYR A 456 -3.66 -6.26 48.95
N PRO A 457 -3.01 -5.48 49.87
CA PRO A 457 -3.62 -4.28 50.45
C PRO A 457 -3.66 -3.16 49.42
N PRO A 458 -4.68 -2.28 49.43
CA PRO A 458 -4.78 -1.16 48.52
C PRO A 458 -3.73 -0.10 48.87
N ALA A 459 -3.07 0.44 47.83
CA ALA A 459 -2.20 1.59 47.93
C ALA A 459 -3.00 2.82 48.32
N GLN A 460 -2.56 3.50 49.38
CA GLN A 460 -3.14 4.77 49.87
C GLN A 460 -2.78 5.90 48.89
N PRO A 461 -3.69 6.86 48.62
CA PRO A 461 -3.36 8.05 47.85
C PRO A 461 -2.52 8.99 48.71
N HIS A 462 -1.32 9.34 48.26
CA HIS A 462 -0.51 10.39 48.85
C HIS A 462 -1.13 11.75 48.52
N SER A 463 -1.73 12.38 49.55
CA SER A 463 -2.14 13.77 49.55
C SER A 463 -0.91 14.67 49.76
N TYR A 464 -0.58 15.51 48.77
CA TYR A 464 0.37 16.59 48.92
C TYR A 464 -0.28 17.74 49.69
N PRO A 465 0.42 18.36 50.66
CA PRO A 465 -0.08 19.54 51.35
C PRO A 465 -0.05 20.78 50.42
N PRO A 466 -0.97 21.73 50.59
CA PRO A 466 -1.04 22.93 49.78
C PRO A 466 0.14 23.89 50.11
N ARG A 467 0.73 24.46 49.05
CA ARG A 467 1.80 25.44 49.09
C ARG A 467 1.30 26.79 49.65
N PRO A 468 2.01 27.44 50.55
CA PRO A 468 1.64 28.79 50.97
C PRO A 468 1.95 29.85 49.91
N PRO A 469 1.18 30.95 49.79
CA PRO A 469 1.39 31.99 48.79
C PRO A 469 2.52 32.92 49.18
N GLY A 470 3.39 33.25 48.21
CA GLY A 470 4.26 34.43 48.22
C GLY A 470 5.70 34.21 48.64
N GLN A 471 6.55 33.73 47.73
CA GLN A 471 7.98 34.08 47.74
C GLN A 471 8.46 34.33 46.29
N PRO A 472 9.25 35.42 46.03
CA PRO A 472 9.77 35.78 44.74
C PRO A 472 10.93 34.85 44.32
N ILE A 473 11.00 34.55 43.03
CA ILE A 473 12.07 33.74 42.42
C ILE A 473 13.33 34.60 42.30
N ALA A 474 14.44 34.17 42.93
CA ALA A 474 15.76 34.72 42.67
C ALA A 474 16.32 34.26 41.33
N PRO A 475 17.03 35.11 40.55
CA PRO A 475 17.59 34.71 39.27
C PRO A 475 18.81 33.78 39.46
N GLN A 476 18.83 32.68 38.71
CA GLN A 476 19.99 31.79 38.61
C GLN A 476 21.13 32.51 37.87
N GLN A 477 22.27 32.65 38.53
CA GLN A 477 23.53 33.11 37.93
C GLN A 477 24.07 32.05 36.98
N ALA A 478 24.43 32.47 35.76
CA ALA A 478 25.14 31.66 34.76
C ALA A 478 26.57 31.39 35.25
N ALA A 479 27.03 30.14 35.10
CA ALA A 479 28.40 29.73 35.32
C ALA A 479 29.33 30.28 34.22
N PRO A 480 30.59 30.67 34.52
CA PRO A 480 31.52 31.22 33.55
C PRO A 480 32.13 30.12 32.66
N PRO A 481 32.57 30.45 31.41
CA PRO A 481 33.19 29.53 30.51
C PRO A 481 34.63 29.19 30.94
N THR A 482 34.98 27.91 30.97
CA THR A 482 36.35 27.44 31.12
C THR A 482 37.09 27.61 29.78
N GLY A 483 38.19 28.38 29.84
CA GLY A 483 39.08 28.61 28.70
C GLY A 483 39.96 27.39 28.34
N PRO A 484 40.64 27.43 27.19
CA PRO A 484 41.36 26.28 26.65
C PRO A 484 42.74 26.07 27.34
N ASP A 485 43.00 24.82 27.68
CA ASP A 485 44.33 24.42 28.18
C ASP A 485 45.22 24.03 27.04
N GLN A 486 46.41 24.64 27.04
CA GLN A 486 47.56 24.35 26.14
C GLN A 486 48.31 23.12 26.64
N ARG A 487 48.48 22.10 25.75
CA ARG A 487 49.77 21.43 25.51
C ARG A 487 49.64 20.48 24.33
#